data_ba435249c5d43cc297d33da1ba81da18
#
_entry.id   ba435249c5d43cc297d33da1ba81da18
#
_cell.length_a   1.000
_cell.length_b   1.000
_cell.length_c   1.000
_cell.angle_alpha   90.00
_cell.angle_beta   90.00
_cell.angle_gamma   90.00
#
_symmetry.space_group_name_H-M   'P 1'
#
loop_
_entity.id
_entity.type
_entity.pdbx_description
1 polymer ?
#
loop_
_entity_poly.entity_id
_entity_poly.type
_entity_poly.pdbx_seq_one_letter_code
_entity_poly.pdbx_strand_id
1 'polypeptide(L)'
;MKKYRLLAGCLALAVFGAGCGQTGTEENKRSSEQSAPVREESLDQEEASEQTEEAATETEGETVTRGALPEELAEIPQDYFSQSDQQGTLVELEYDTYESMTYEEQEQVLHKRAIVYLPYGYSEDTQYDVFYLMHGGWSNETTYLGTPDQPGEFKNVLDNGIADGKIQPMIVVCPTYNNESESDSSDYSLALRLTENYHNELINDLIPAVEGTYSTYAEDTTLDGIRSSRDHRAFCGFSMGSVATWRTFQYCLDYFRYFMPSSGNLTSDGEYMASIVKDSGHEWDDFFIFAASGTEDFDYASFKNQLEAMADVRDGTYRYADNERDRNLYF
;
A
#
# COMPACT_ATOMS: atom_id res chain seq x y z
N MET A 1 6.16 18.23 -14.99
CA MET A 1 6.26 16.94 -15.67
C MET A 1 7.11 15.92 -14.88
N LYS A 2 8.33 16.24 -14.37
CA LYS A 2 9.17 15.27 -13.61
C LYS A 2 8.56 14.77 -12.27
N LYS A 3 7.74 15.55 -11.59
CA LYS A 3 7.10 15.16 -10.29
C LYS A 3 6.06 14.03 -10.42
N TYR A 4 5.42 13.91 -11.57
CA TYR A 4 4.30 12.99 -11.77
C TYR A 4 4.73 11.57 -12.18
N ARG A 5 5.95 11.39 -12.72
CA ARG A 5 6.48 10.05 -13.06
C ARG A 5 6.73 9.17 -11.83
N LEU A 6 7.10 9.79 -10.70
CA LEU A 6 7.31 9.07 -9.44
C LEU A 6 6.00 8.61 -8.79
N LEU A 7 4.94 9.42 -8.92
CA LEU A 7 3.61 9.08 -8.43
C LEU A 7 2.97 7.89 -9.18
N ALA A 8 3.33 7.71 -10.47
CA ALA A 8 2.86 6.57 -11.26
C ALA A 8 3.34 5.21 -10.70
N GLY A 9 4.57 5.18 -10.16
CA GLY A 9 5.09 3.98 -9.50
C GLY A 9 4.28 3.57 -8.27
N CYS A 10 3.89 4.55 -7.46
CA CYS A 10 3.09 4.31 -6.28
C CYS A 10 1.68 3.79 -6.62
N LEU A 11 1.09 4.21 -7.74
CA LEU A 11 -0.22 3.74 -8.18
C LEU A 11 -0.21 2.30 -8.73
N ALA A 12 0.85 1.92 -9.44
CA ALA A 12 0.91 0.60 -10.08
C ALA A 12 0.83 -0.57 -9.08
N LEU A 13 1.26 -0.37 -7.83
CA LEU A 13 1.26 -1.43 -6.81
C LEU A 13 -0.02 -1.55 -5.99
N ALA A 14 -0.73 -0.47 -5.85
CA ALA A 14 -2.03 -0.50 -5.21
C ALA A 14 -3.02 -1.45 -5.94
N VAL A 15 -2.77 -1.69 -7.24
CA VAL A 15 -3.55 -2.63 -8.08
C VAL A 15 -3.20 -4.09 -7.80
N PHE A 16 -1.98 -4.41 -7.31
CA PHE A 16 -1.50 -5.79 -7.18
C PHE A 16 -1.58 -6.36 -5.75
N GLY A 17 -1.66 -5.52 -4.73
CA GLY A 17 -1.62 -5.93 -3.33
C GLY A 17 -2.93 -6.48 -2.75
N ALA A 18 -4.08 -6.15 -3.31
CA ALA A 18 -5.40 -6.48 -2.76
C ALA A 18 -5.90 -7.91 -3.06
N GLY A 19 -5.05 -8.82 -3.53
CA GLY A 19 -5.48 -10.09 -4.10
C GLY A 19 -5.06 -11.39 -3.42
N CYS A 20 -4.32 -11.36 -2.31
CA CYS A 20 -3.77 -12.56 -1.69
C CYS A 20 -4.25 -12.79 -0.25
N GLY A 21 -5.49 -13.11 -0.07
CA GLY A 21 -6.03 -13.48 1.23
C GLY A 21 -7.10 -14.55 1.18
N GLN A 22 -6.78 -15.77 0.74
CA GLN A 22 -7.56 -16.97 1.07
C GLN A 22 -6.61 -18.17 1.13
N THR A 23 -6.00 -18.40 2.26
CA THR A 23 -5.47 -19.71 2.64
C THR A 23 -6.57 -20.47 3.39
N GLY A 24 -7.27 -21.34 2.65
CA GLY A 24 -8.18 -22.29 3.26
C GLY A 24 -7.40 -23.32 4.07
N THR A 25 -7.63 -23.36 5.37
CA THR A 25 -7.19 -24.40 6.27
C THR A 25 -7.98 -25.68 6.00
N GLU A 26 -7.38 -26.69 5.35
CA GLU A 26 -7.90 -28.05 5.33
C GLU A 26 -7.62 -28.75 6.66
N GLU A 27 -8.64 -28.93 7.47
CA GLU A 27 -8.61 -29.87 8.60
C GLU A 27 -8.57 -31.30 8.14
N ASN A 28 -7.49 -31.96 8.45
CA ASN A 28 -7.24 -33.39 8.27
C ASN A 28 -8.04 -34.21 9.32
N LYS A 29 -9.14 -34.88 8.89
CA LYS A 29 -9.74 -35.98 9.66
C LYS A 29 -9.59 -37.30 8.95
N ARG A 30 -8.74 -38.12 9.50
CA ARG A 30 -8.56 -39.55 9.23
C ARG A 30 -9.70 -40.36 9.80
N SER A 31 -10.34 -41.24 9.01
CA SER A 31 -10.68 -42.63 9.45
C SER A 31 -11.21 -43.46 8.24
N SER A 32 -10.47 -44.39 7.94
CA SER A 32 -10.60 -45.87 7.80
C SER A 32 -11.81 -46.46 7.06
N GLU A 33 -11.45 -47.23 5.99
CA GLU A 33 -11.89 -48.60 5.60
C GLU A 33 -13.35 -48.79 5.09
N GLN A 34 -13.54 -49.28 3.90
CA GLN A 34 -13.50 -50.61 3.30
C GLN A 34 -14.42 -50.74 2.11
N SER A 35 -13.86 -51.37 1.05
CA SER A 35 -14.43 -52.31 0.09
C SER A 35 -15.49 -51.92 -0.95
N ALA A 36 -15.05 -52.10 -2.19
CA ALA A 36 -15.82 -52.27 -3.43
C ALA A 36 -16.68 -53.57 -3.44
N PRO A 37 -17.46 -53.97 -4.51
CA PRO A 37 -17.25 -53.74 -5.94
C PRO A 37 -18.52 -53.63 -6.85
N VAL A 38 -18.32 -53.16 -8.10
CA VAL A 38 -18.78 -53.67 -9.44
C VAL A 38 -20.27 -53.67 -9.82
N ARG A 39 -20.61 -52.96 -10.90
CA ARG A 39 -21.09 -53.40 -12.26
C ARG A 39 -21.80 -52.28 -13.01
N GLU A 40 -21.31 -51.89 -14.14
CA GLU A 40 -21.65 -52.09 -15.56
C GLU A 40 -23.11 -51.86 -16.00
N GLU A 41 -23.17 -51.17 -17.12
CA GLU A 41 -24.01 -51.14 -18.33
C GLU A 41 -24.88 -49.88 -18.47
N SER A 42 -24.64 -49.04 -19.41
CA SER A 42 -24.71 -48.93 -20.89
C SER A 42 -26.05 -48.43 -21.42
N LEU A 43 -25.91 -47.57 -22.41
CA LEU A 43 -26.77 -47.29 -23.59
C LEU A 43 -27.52 -45.96 -23.66
N ASP A 44 -26.98 -45.16 -24.58
CA ASP A 44 -27.58 -44.36 -25.66
C ASP A 44 -28.99 -43.78 -25.54
N GLN A 45 -29.07 -42.48 -25.79
CA GLN A 45 -29.74 -41.96 -27.02
C GLN A 45 -29.59 -40.45 -27.17
N GLU A 46 -29.26 -40.05 -28.39
CA GLU A 46 -29.27 -38.73 -28.99
C GLU A 46 -30.65 -38.07 -28.93
N GLU A 47 -30.71 -36.79 -28.74
CA GLU A 47 -31.60 -35.92 -29.52
C GLU A 47 -31.05 -34.49 -29.59
N ALA A 48 -30.94 -34.02 -30.81
CA ALA A 48 -30.48 -32.70 -31.21
C ALA A 48 -31.59 -31.66 -31.02
N SER A 49 -31.23 -30.44 -30.57
CA SER A 49 -32.04 -29.27 -30.87
C SER A 49 -31.14 -28.02 -31.02
N GLU A 50 -31.40 -27.35 -32.08
CA GLU A 50 -30.79 -26.26 -32.79
C GLU A 50 -30.28 -25.09 -31.93
N GLN A 51 -29.13 -24.60 -32.35
CA GLN A 51 -28.44 -23.38 -31.94
C GLN A 51 -29.13 -22.16 -32.52
N THR A 52 -29.30 -21.15 -31.67
CA THR A 52 -29.35 -19.76 -32.09
C THR A 52 -28.06 -19.11 -31.59
N GLU A 53 -27.12 -18.81 -32.49
CA GLU A 53 -25.96 -17.97 -32.29
C GLU A 53 -26.42 -16.54 -32.09
N GLU A 54 -26.30 -16.02 -30.88
CA GLU A 54 -26.18 -14.59 -30.63
C GLU A 54 -24.68 -14.24 -30.48
N ALA A 55 -24.17 -13.52 -31.47
CA ALA A 55 -22.82 -13.02 -31.50
C ALA A 55 -22.64 -11.97 -30.38
N ALA A 56 -22.06 -12.40 -29.26
CA ALA A 56 -21.49 -11.50 -28.26
C ALA A 56 -20.15 -11.00 -28.81
N THR A 57 -20.07 -9.71 -29.09
CA THR A 57 -18.82 -9.00 -29.37
C THR A 57 -18.00 -9.02 -28.09
N GLU A 58 -17.03 -9.92 -28.01
CA GLU A 58 -16.01 -9.89 -26.98
C GLU A 58 -15.13 -8.67 -27.24
N THR A 59 -15.28 -7.64 -26.41
CA THR A 59 -14.24 -6.66 -26.19
C THR A 59 -13.13 -7.42 -25.48
N GLU A 60 -11.99 -7.58 -26.13
CA GLU A 60 -10.74 -8.03 -25.51
C GLU A 60 -10.34 -7.02 -24.44
N GLY A 61 -10.86 -7.20 -23.23
CA GLY A 61 -10.28 -6.63 -22.03
C GLY A 61 -8.99 -7.39 -21.75
N GLU A 62 -7.85 -6.71 -21.78
CA GLU A 62 -6.59 -7.26 -21.27
C GLU A 62 -6.85 -7.84 -19.90
N THR A 63 -6.81 -9.16 -19.80
CA THR A 63 -6.81 -9.85 -18.50
C THR A 63 -5.50 -9.52 -17.83
N VAL A 64 -5.51 -8.57 -16.91
CA VAL A 64 -4.39 -8.30 -16.01
C VAL A 64 -4.14 -9.60 -15.23
N THR A 65 -3.09 -10.30 -15.60
CA THR A 65 -2.65 -11.50 -14.89
C THR A 65 -2.12 -11.04 -13.53
N ARG A 66 -2.88 -11.29 -12.46
CA ARG A 66 -2.44 -11.06 -11.08
C ARG A 66 -1.09 -11.76 -10.87
N GLY A 67 -0.11 -11.03 -10.39
CA GLY A 67 1.23 -11.53 -10.03
C GLY A 67 2.36 -11.22 -11.03
N ALA A 68 2.11 -10.47 -12.11
CA ALA A 68 3.19 -9.96 -12.96
C ALA A 68 3.55 -8.52 -12.54
N LEU A 69 4.77 -8.32 -12.09
CA LEU A 69 5.30 -6.98 -11.86
C LEU A 69 5.62 -6.34 -13.23
N PRO A 70 5.38 -5.03 -13.41
CA PRO A 70 5.68 -4.35 -14.65
C PRO A 70 7.21 -4.30 -14.86
N GLU A 71 7.68 -4.58 -16.07
CA GLU A 71 9.11 -4.41 -16.43
C GLU A 71 9.51 -2.94 -16.42
N GLU A 72 8.60 -2.06 -16.77
CA GLU A 72 8.78 -0.62 -16.78
C GLU A 72 7.53 0.08 -16.21
N LEU A 73 7.74 1.19 -15.49
CA LEU A 73 6.63 2.01 -15.01
C LEU A 73 5.93 2.68 -16.19
N ALA A 74 4.64 2.46 -16.34
CA ALA A 74 3.82 3.13 -17.33
C ALA A 74 3.75 4.64 -17.08
N GLU A 75 3.67 5.43 -18.14
CA GLU A 75 3.33 6.85 -18.00
C GLU A 75 1.85 6.97 -17.64
N ILE A 76 1.54 7.87 -16.68
CA ILE A 76 0.15 8.21 -16.39
C ILE A 76 -0.44 8.89 -17.63
N PRO A 77 -1.58 8.39 -18.16
CA PRO A 77 -2.25 9.04 -19.29
C PRO A 77 -2.54 10.51 -18.97
N GLN A 78 -2.34 11.41 -19.94
CA GLN A 78 -2.47 12.84 -19.72
C GLN A 78 -3.91 13.26 -19.34
N ASP A 79 -4.90 12.53 -19.80
CA ASP A 79 -6.32 12.73 -19.50
C ASP A 79 -6.67 12.38 -18.06
N TYR A 80 -5.87 11.52 -17.39
CA TYR A 80 -6.07 11.20 -15.96
C TYR A 80 -5.89 12.41 -15.02
N PHE A 81 -5.20 13.45 -15.48
CA PHE A 81 -5.06 14.70 -14.71
C PHE A 81 -6.33 15.59 -14.81
N SER A 82 -7.26 15.24 -15.69
CA SER A 82 -8.54 15.95 -15.81
C SER A 82 -9.59 15.33 -14.90
N GLN A 83 -10.63 16.11 -14.61
CA GLN A 83 -11.73 15.67 -13.76
C GLN A 83 -12.46 14.46 -14.37
N SER A 84 -12.65 13.42 -13.57
CA SER A 84 -13.41 12.22 -13.93
C SER A 84 -14.92 12.44 -13.76
N ASP A 85 -15.75 11.69 -14.50
CA ASP A 85 -17.17 11.60 -14.26
C ASP A 85 -17.50 10.82 -12.96
N GLN A 86 -16.62 9.90 -12.57
CA GLN A 86 -16.70 9.13 -11.32
C GLN A 86 -15.71 9.70 -10.31
N GLN A 87 -16.18 10.58 -9.45
CA GLN A 87 -15.34 11.30 -8.51
C GLN A 87 -15.45 10.73 -7.10
N GLY A 88 -14.31 10.40 -6.49
CA GLY A 88 -14.20 10.17 -5.07
C GLY A 88 -14.34 11.48 -4.28
N THR A 89 -14.37 11.36 -2.97
CA THR A 89 -14.56 12.48 -2.04
C THR A 89 -13.31 12.67 -1.21
N LEU A 90 -12.87 13.93 -1.00
CA LEU A 90 -11.86 14.27 -0.01
C LEU A 90 -12.55 14.68 1.29
N VAL A 91 -11.98 14.21 2.40
CA VAL A 91 -12.43 14.53 3.77
C VAL A 91 -11.22 14.92 4.60
N GLU A 92 -11.38 15.90 5.49
CA GLU A 92 -10.42 16.17 6.56
C GLU A 92 -10.78 15.29 7.75
N LEU A 93 -9.87 14.41 8.16
CA LEU A 93 -9.98 13.62 9.36
C LEU A 93 -9.14 14.27 10.45
N GLU A 94 -9.78 14.84 11.46
CA GLU A 94 -9.13 15.39 12.64
C GLU A 94 -8.90 14.28 13.68
N TYR A 95 -7.76 14.30 14.34
CA TYR A 95 -7.42 13.39 15.43
C TYR A 95 -6.46 14.04 16.42
N ASP A 96 -6.47 13.54 17.65
CA ASP A 96 -5.54 13.95 18.69
C ASP A 96 -4.35 12.99 18.73
N THR A 97 -3.17 13.55 19.01
CA THR A 97 -1.92 12.83 19.23
C THR A 97 -1.07 13.56 20.25
N TYR A 98 0.14 13.13 20.45
CA TYR A 98 1.09 13.78 21.35
C TYR A 98 2.34 14.30 20.61
N GLU A 99 3.07 15.22 21.26
CA GLU A 99 4.33 15.72 20.73
C GLU A 99 5.29 14.54 20.46
N SER A 100 5.87 14.49 19.26
CA SER A 100 6.55 13.30 18.74
C SER A 100 7.80 12.90 19.52
N MET A 101 8.58 13.87 20.07
CA MET A 101 9.83 13.57 20.78
C MET A 101 9.63 13.09 22.20
N THR A 102 8.50 13.47 22.80
CA THR A 102 8.10 13.13 24.17
C THR A 102 6.77 12.36 24.20
N TYR A 103 6.50 11.60 23.12
CA TYR A 103 5.23 10.92 22.92
C TYR A 103 4.82 10.05 24.11
N GLU A 104 5.75 9.29 24.68
CA GLU A 104 5.52 8.38 25.81
C GLU A 104 5.14 9.14 27.12
N GLU A 105 5.52 10.41 27.24
CA GLU A 105 5.21 11.25 28.40
C GLU A 105 3.76 11.72 28.39
N GLN A 106 3.15 11.80 27.21
CA GLN A 106 1.76 12.21 26.96
C GLN A 106 1.38 13.57 27.58
N GLU A 107 2.35 14.47 27.71
CA GLU A 107 2.15 15.77 28.36
C GLU A 107 1.57 16.81 27.40
N GLN A 108 2.02 16.80 26.12
CA GLN A 108 1.61 17.79 25.13
C GLN A 108 0.72 17.15 24.05
N VAL A 109 -0.57 17.46 24.12
CA VAL A 109 -1.55 17.02 23.10
C VAL A 109 -1.42 17.94 21.88
N LEU A 110 -1.42 17.34 20.70
CA LEU A 110 -1.49 18.00 19.41
C LEU A 110 -2.80 17.63 18.72
N HIS A 111 -3.45 18.62 18.09
CA HIS A 111 -4.61 18.42 17.25
C HIS A 111 -4.15 18.42 15.80
N LYS A 112 -4.21 17.30 15.15
CA LYS A 112 -3.73 17.11 13.79
C LYS A 112 -4.87 16.70 12.85
N ARG A 113 -4.63 16.78 11.56
CA ARG A 113 -5.52 16.26 10.54
C ARG A 113 -4.77 15.44 9.50
N ALA A 114 -5.49 14.56 8.84
CA ALA A 114 -5.08 13.89 7.61
C ALA A 114 -6.11 14.21 6.51
N ILE A 115 -5.65 14.30 5.26
CA ILE A 115 -6.57 14.35 4.11
C ILE A 115 -6.85 12.93 3.66
N VAL A 116 -8.11 12.56 3.66
CA VAL A 116 -8.58 11.22 3.31
C VAL A 116 -9.35 11.26 2.00
N TYR A 117 -8.96 10.43 1.06
CA TYR A 117 -9.69 10.16 -0.17
C TYR A 117 -10.55 8.90 0.01
N LEU A 118 -11.84 9.05 -0.24
CA LEU A 118 -12.80 7.96 -0.33
C LEU A 118 -13.15 7.74 -1.80
N PRO A 119 -13.07 6.50 -2.34
CA PRO A 119 -13.30 6.24 -3.74
C PRO A 119 -14.74 6.53 -4.17
N TYR A 120 -14.96 6.73 -5.47
CA TYR A 120 -16.32 6.87 -6.00
C TYR A 120 -17.18 5.67 -5.60
N GLY A 121 -18.38 5.95 -5.08
CA GLY A 121 -19.29 4.92 -4.60
C GLY A 121 -18.89 4.28 -3.27
N TYR A 122 -18.01 4.94 -2.48
CA TYR A 122 -17.69 4.46 -1.14
C TYR A 122 -18.95 4.10 -0.34
N SER A 123 -18.92 2.97 0.33
CA SER A 123 -20.01 2.44 1.17
C SER A 123 -19.47 1.82 2.45
N GLU A 124 -20.16 2.03 3.56
CA GLU A 124 -19.85 1.39 4.83
C GLU A 124 -20.07 -0.14 4.81
N ASP A 125 -20.81 -0.65 3.81
CA ASP A 125 -21.04 -2.09 3.62
C ASP A 125 -19.90 -2.80 2.86
N THR A 126 -18.88 -2.06 2.41
CA THR A 126 -17.74 -2.58 1.64
C THR A 126 -16.45 -2.30 2.38
N GLN A 127 -15.58 -3.30 2.54
CA GLN A 127 -14.26 -3.12 3.14
C GLN A 127 -13.25 -2.67 2.08
N TYR A 128 -12.39 -1.72 2.45
CA TYR A 128 -11.37 -1.13 1.57
C TYR A 128 -9.97 -1.30 2.14
N ASP A 129 -9.01 -1.53 1.24
CA ASP A 129 -7.59 -1.40 1.55
C ASP A 129 -7.25 0.06 1.87
N VAL A 130 -6.25 0.28 2.72
CA VAL A 130 -5.82 1.62 3.14
C VAL A 130 -4.39 1.89 2.69
N PHE A 131 -4.22 2.98 1.96
CA PHE A 131 -2.94 3.44 1.44
C PHE A 131 -2.53 4.76 2.11
N TYR A 132 -1.52 4.69 2.97
CA TYR A 132 -0.96 5.87 3.65
C TYR A 132 0.13 6.49 2.77
N LEU A 133 -0.03 7.78 2.40
CA LEU A 133 0.87 8.49 1.49
C LEU A 133 1.48 9.71 2.18
N MET A 134 2.72 9.55 2.65
CA MET A 134 3.45 10.56 3.40
C MET A 134 4.17 11.55 2.49
N HIS A 135 4.06 12.83 2.81
CA HIS A 135 4.72 13.93 2.11
C HIS A 135 6.24 13.98 2.32
N GLY A 136 6.94 14.71 1.48
CA GLY A 136 8.38 14.98 1.59
C GLY A 136 8.71 16.15 2.51
N GLY A 137 9.97 16.62 2.44
CA GLY A 137 10.37 17.88 3.09
C GLY A 137 9.67 19.08 2.47
N TRP A 138 9.58 20.20 3.22
CA TRP A 138 8.91 21.45 2.80
C TRP A 138 7.45 21.26 2.37
N SER A 139 6.75 20.33 2.99
CA SER A 139 5.43 19.87 2.58
C SER A 139 4.57 19.53 3.81
N ASN A 140 3.29 19.21 3.57
CA ASN A 140 2.35 18.81 4.59
C ASN A 140 1.29 17.84 4.01
N GLU A 141 0.27 17.50 4.78
CA GLU A 141 -0.80 16.56 4.45
C GLU A 141 -1.60 16.93 3.18
N THR A 142 -1.60 18.21 2.77
CA THR A 142 -2.34 18.67 1.60
C THR A 142 -1.57 18.53 0.28
N THR A 143 -0.31 18.12 0.34
CA THR A 143 0.63 18.17 -0.81
C THR A 143 0.17 17.35 -2.00
N TYR A 144 -0.40 16.17 -1.79
CA TYR A 144 -0.79 15.27 -2.88
C TYR A 144 -2.25 15.47 -3.32
N LEU A 145 -3.16 15.44 -2.35
CA LEU A 145 -4.58 15.44 -2.63
C LEU A 145 -5.22 16.84 -2.63
N GLY A 146 -4.52 17.85 -2.11
CA GLY A 146 -5.10 19.15 -1.83
C GLY A 146 -5.99 19.10 -0.61
N THR A 147 -7.07 19.87 -0.62
CA THR A 147 -8.11 19.90 0.41
C THR A 147 -9.49 19.62 -0.20
N PRO A 148 -10.53 19.35 0.60
CA PRO A 148 -11.89 19.18 0.09
C PRO A 148 -12.37 20.34 -0.79
N ASP A 149 -12.02 21.58 -0.42
CA ASP A 149 -12.39 22.80 -1.16
C ASP A 149 -11.52 23.08 -2.38
N GLN A 150 -10.29 22.56 -2.38
CA GLN A 150 -9.28 22.73 -3.44
C GLN A 150 -8.58 21.40 -3.74
N PRO A 151 -9.24 20.45 -4.40
CA PRO A 151 -8.64 19.16 -4.73
C PRO A 151 -7.42 19.31 -5.65
N GLY A 152 -6.37 18.53 -5.35
CA GLY A 152 -5.18 18.45 -6.19
C GLY A 152 -5.39 17.53 -7.41
N GLU A 153 -4.52 17.68 -8.42
CA GLU A 153 -4.56 16.88 -9.66
C GLU A 153 -4.41 15.37 -9.39
N PHE A 154 -3.71 14.97 -8.33
CA PHE A 154 -3.54 13.56 -7.98
C PHE A 154 -4.85 12.86 -7.64
N LYS A 155 -5.84 13.60 -7.09
CA LYS A 155 -7.19 13.08 -6.90
C LYS A 155 -7.82 12.63 -8.23
N ASN A 156 -7.65 13.42 -9.29
CA ASN A 156 -8.18 13.06 -10.62
C ASN A 156 -7.50 11.79 -11.16
N VAL A 157 -6.20 11.62 -10.89
CA VAL A 157 -5.46 10.40 -11.28
C VAL A 157 -6.02 9.17 -10.56
N LEU A 158 -6.35 9.28 -9.27
CA LEU A 158 -7.01 8.21 -8.52
C LEU A 158 -8.40 7.90 -9.10
N ASP A 159 -9.21 8.94 -9.30
CA ASP A 159 -10.56 8.80 -9.84
C ASP A 159 -10.59 8.08 -11.20
N ASN A 160 -9.76 8.54 -12.14
CA ASN A 160 -9.69 7.96 -13.48
C ASN A 160 -9.06 6.56 -13.47
N GLY A 161 -8.02 6.35 -12.65
CA GLY A 161 -7.40 5.03 -12.50
C GLY A 161 -8.34 3.97 -11.93
N ILE A 162 -9.21 4.37 -10.99
CA ILE A 162 -10.26 3.50 -10.44
C ILE A 162 -11.38 3.28 -11.47
N ALA A 163 -11.84 4.34 -12.15
CA ALA A 163 -12.88 4.24 -13.17
C ALA A 163 -12.49 3.30 -14.31
N ASP A 164 -11.21 3.30 -14.71
CA ASP A 164 -10.66 2.43 -15.76
C ASP A 164 -10.23 1.04 -15.25
N GLY A 165 -10.46 0.74 -13.96
CA GLY A 165 -10.09 -0.54 -13.35
C GLY A 165 -8.58 -0.80 -13.27
N LYS A 166 -7.75 0.24 -13.43
CA LYS A 166 -6.28 0.17 -13.27
C LYS A 166 -5.86 0.21 -11.81
N ILE A 167 -6.70 0.77 -10.95
CA ILE A 167 -6.54 0.84 -9.49
C ILE A 167 -7.79 0.24 -8.87
N GLN A 168 -7.62 -0.64 -7.89
CA GLN A 168 -8.76 -1.10 -7.09
C GLN A 168 -9.28 0.05 -6.21
N PRO A 169 -10.59 0.17 -5.99
CA PRO A 169 -11.13 1.14 -5.05
C PRO A 169 -10.48 0.98 -3.68
N MET A 170 -9.87 2.04 -3.15
CA MET A 170 -9.18 2.05 -1.87
C MET A 170 -9.32 3.39 -1.18
N ILE A 171 -9.08 3.40 0.12
CA ILE A 171 -8.95 4.62 0.91
C ILE A 171 -7.49 5.10 0.83
N VAL A 172 -7.27 6.38 0.48
CA VAL A 172 -5.93 6.98 0.53
C VAL A 172 -5.88 8.02 1.62
N VAL A 173 -4.92 7.89 2.52
CA VAL A 173 -4.71 8.78 3.66
C VAL A 173 -3.42 9.55 3.47
N CYS A 174 -3.50 10.88 3.41
CA CYS A 174 -2.32 11.75 3.39
C CYS A 174 -2.15 12.39 4.77
N PRO A 175 -1.31 11.81 5.63
CA PRO A 175 -1.00 12.37 6.96
C PRO A 175 0.17 13.35 6.89
N THR A 176 0.60 13.84 8.05
CA THR A 176 1.82 14.63 8.19
C THR A 176 2.64 14.20 9.40
N TYR A 177 3.97 14.13 9.22
CA TYR A 177 4.92 14.04 10.35
C TYR A 177 5.25 15.39 10.96
N ASN A 178 4.78 16.50 10.38
CA ASN A 178 4.91 17.81 11.03
C ASN A 178 4.29 17.72 12.43
N ASN A 179 4.92 18.37 13.40
CA ASN A 179 4.64 18.20 14.82
C ASN A 179 3.97 19.45 15.40
N GLU A 180 4.75 20.38 15.93
CA GLU A 180 4.24 21.62 16.53
C GLU A 180 3.95 22.72 15.50
N SER A 181 4.55 22.63 14.30
CA SER A 181 4.40 23.61 13.23
C SER A 181 4.18 22.91 11.89
N GLU A 182 3.28 23.45 11.08
CA GLU A 182 3.04 22.99 9.70
C GLU A 182 4.29 23.08 8.80
N SER A 183 5.33 23.79 9.23
CA SER A 183 6.58 23.97 8.50
C SER A 183 7.77 23.18 9.07
N ASP A 184 7.56 22.28 10.04
CA ASP A 184 8.64 21.50 10.66
C ASP A 184 9.43 20.67 9.63
N SER A 185 8.76 20.21 8.59
CA SER A 185 9.39 19.51 7.46
C SER A 185 10.40 20.36 6.66
N SER A 186 10.49 21.67 6.92
CA SER A 186 11.45 22.57 6.28
C SER A 186 12.83 22.51 6.93
N ASP A 187 12.94 22.05 8.18
CA ASP A 187 14.19 21.74 8.84
C ASP A 187 14.54 20.26 8.62
N TYR A 188 15.56 20.01 7.82
CA TYR A 188 16.00 18.66 7.48
C TYR A 188 16.34 17.81 8.71
N SER A 189 17.06 18.41 9.69
CA SER A 189 17.48 17.68 10.89
C SER A 189 16.31 17.37 11.81
N LEU A 190 15.35 18.29 11.91
CA LEU A 190 14.10 18.07 12.63
C LEU A 190 13.26 17.00 11.94
N ALA A 191 13.08 17.10 10.62
CA ALA A 191 12.32 16.15 9.83
C ALA A 191 12.81 14.70 9.97
N LEU A 192 14.16 14.50 10.02
CA LEU A 192 14.73 13.17 10.27
C LEU A 192 14.31 12.61 11.65
N ARG A 193 14.31 13.44 12.69
CA ARG A 193 13.90 13.00 14.03
C ARG A 193 12.40 12.78 14.12
N LEU A 194 11.61 13.64 13.47
CA LEU A 194 10.15 13.49 13.42
C LEU A 194 9.75 12.20 12.72
N THR A 195 10.34 11.92 11.56
CA THR A 195 10.06 10.65 10.84
C THR A 195 10.49 9.41 11.63
N GLU A 196 11.53 9.51 12.45
CA GLU A 196 11.98 8.42 13.32
C GLU A 196 10.96 8.10 14.43
N ASN A 197 10.32 9.11 15.00
CA ASN A 197 9.36 8.97 16.10
C ASN A 197 7.91 8.84 15.63
N TYR A 198 7.62 9.08 14.35
CA TYR A 198 6.28 9.11 13.79
C TYR A 198 5.49 7.81 13.96
N HIS A 199 6.16 6.67 14.09
CA HIS A 199 5.53 5.37 14.28
C HIS A 199 4.62 5.31 15.51
N ASN A 200 4.90 6.07 16.56
CA ASN A 200 4.07 6.14 17.77
C ASN A 200 2.70 6.73 17.45
N GLU A 201 2.67 7.91 16.83
CA GLU A 201 1.46 8.56 16.34
C GLU A 201 0.72 7.66 15.34
N LEU A 202 1.45 7.10 14.37
CA LEU A 202 0.86 6.29 13.31
C LEU A 202 0.06 5.11 13.86
N ILE A 203 0.65 4.34 14.78
CA ILE A 203 0.06 3.11 15.32
C ILE A 203 -1.04 3.40 16.35
N ASN A 204 -0.80 4.36 17.23
CA ASN A 204 -1.67 4.53 18.40
C ASN A 204 -2.79 5.53 18.19
N ASP A 205 -2.65 6.47 17.23
CA ASP A 205 -3.60 7.56 17.05
C ASP A 205 -4.19 7.59 15.63
N LEU A 206 -3.35 7.69 14.59
CA LEU A 206 -3.83 7.87 13.21
C LEU A 206 -4.54 6.63 12.66
N ILE A 207 -3.94 5.43 12.73
CA ILE A 207 -4.58 4.20 12.23
C ILE A 207 -5.91 3.96 12.96
N PRO A 208 -5.99 4.02 14.30
CA PRO A 208 -7.26 3.91 15.01
C PRO A 208 -8.29 4.96 14.59
N ALA A 209 -7.89 6.21 14.35
CA ALA A 209 -8.80 7.26 13.90
C ALA A 209 -9.35 6.97 12.49
N VAL A 210 -8.49 6.55 11.55
CA VAL A 210 -8.88 6.20 10.18
C VAL A 210 -9.79 4.98 10.17
N GLU A 211 -9.35 3.88 10.78
CA GLU A 211 -10.01 2.59 10.67
C GLU A 211 -11.20 2.44 11.63
N GLY A 212 -11.29 3.33 12.62
CA GLY A 212 -12.50 3.49 13.43
C GLY A 212 -13.57 4.36 12.79
N THR A 213 -13.20 5.15 11.76
CA THR A 213 -14.11 6.07 11.07
C THR A 213 -14.62 5.48 9.76
N TYR A 214 -13.77 4.77 9.02
CA TYR A 214 -14.09 4.27 7.67
C TYR A 214 -14.13 2.74 7.63
N SER A 215 -14.86 2.20 6.66
CA SER A 215 -14.97 0.75 6.47
C SER A 215 -13.69 0.18 5.87
N THR A 216 -12.90 -0.48 6.68
CA THR A 216 -11.63 -1.12 6.32
C THR A 216 -11.69 -2.62 6.67
N TYR A 217 -10.58 -3.32 6.50
CA TYR A 217 -10.46 -4.72 6.91
C TYR A 217 -10.16 -4.92 8.40
N ALA A 218 -9.90 -3.84 9.17
CA ALA A 218 -9.79 -3.95 10.61
C ALA A 218 -11.17 -4.23 11.25
N GLU A 219 -11.25 -5.28 12.05
CA GLU A 219 -12.47 -5.63 12.76
C GLU A 219 -12.74 -4.68 13.93
N ASP A 220 -11.69 -4.16 14.54
CA ASP A 220 -11.72 -3.15 15.58
C ASP A 220 -10.42 -2.33 15.60
N THR A 221 -10.36 -1.29 16.43
CA THR A 221 -9.22 -0.37 16.53
C THR A 221 -8.23 -0.74 17.65
N THR A 222 -8.33 -1.93 18.20
CA THR A 222 -7.30 -2.45 19.12
C THR A 222 -6.03 -2.77 18.33
N LEU A 223 -4.88 -2.80 19.00
CA LEU A 223 -3.62 -3.17 18.35
C LEU A 223 -3.69 -4.55 17.69
N ASP A 224 -4.44 -5.50 18.28
CA ASP A 224 -4.59 -6.84 17.71
C ASP A 224 -5.54 -6.84 16.51
N GLY A 225 -6.62 -6.07 16.52
CA GLY A 225 -7.51 -5.88 15.37
C GLY A 225 -6.78 -5.23 14.20
N ILE A 226 -5.96 -4.20 14.47
CA ILE A 226 -5.13 -3.53 13.46
C ILE A 226 -4.05 -4.49 12.92
N ARG A 227 -3.40 -5.31 13.75
CA ARG A 227 -2.42 -6.31 13.28
C ARG A 227 -3.07 -7.37 12.39
N SER A 228 -4.27 -7.83 12.73
CA SER A 228 -4.94 -8.89 11.97
C SER A 228 -5.28 -8.48 10.53
N SER A 229 -5.40 -7.19 10.26
CA SER A 229 -5.71 -6.61 8.94
C SER A 229 -4.48 -6.00 8.23
N ARG A 230 -3.25 -6.31 8.68
CA ARG A 230 -1.99 -5.75 8.14
C ARG A 230 -1.82 -5.94 6.62
N ASP A 231 -2.36 -7.02 6.08
CA ASP A 231 -2.27 -7.36 4.65
C ASP A 231 -3.07 -6.41 3.75
N HIS A 232 -3.88 -5.54 4.36
CA HIS A 232 -4.70 -4.54 3.71
C HIS A 232 -4.17 -3.11 3.89
N ARG A 233 -2.88 -2.95 4.31
CA ARG A 233 -2.24 -1.64 4.48
C ARG A 233 -0.96 -1.52 3.70
N ALA A 234 -0.83 -0.34 3.07
CA ALA A 234 0.40 0.10 2.43
C ALA A 234 0.84 1.46 2.98
N PHE A 235 2.16 1.66 3.10
CA PHE A 235 2.76 2.94 3.42
C PHE A 235 3.73 3.38 2.32
N CYS A 236 3.57 4.60 1.86
CA CYS A 236 4.33 5.18 0.76
C CYS A 236 4.79 6.60 1.09
N GLY A 237 5.87 7.05 0.45
CA GLY A 237 6.27 8.44 0.48
C GLY A 237 7.46 8.73 -0.41
N PHE A 238 7.60 10.02 -0.77
CA PHE A 238 8.67 10.53 -1.60
C PHE A 238 9.64 11.39 -0.78
N SER A 239 10.95 11.30 -1.07
CA SER A 239 11.99 12.11 -0.40
C SER A 239 11.99 11.84 1.11
N MET A 240 11.75 12.83 1.97
CA MET A 240 11.60 12.63 3.42
C MET A 240 10.44 11.67 3.75
N GLY A 241 9.38 11.64 2.93
CA GLY A 241 8.33 10.62 3.04
C GLY A 241 8.83 9.20 2.74
N SER A 242 9.86 9.05 1.90
CA SER A 242 10.55 7.77 1.70
C SER A 242 11.32 7.35 2.96
N VAL A 243 11.98 8.30 3.61
CA VAL A 243 12.62 8.05 4.92
C VAL A 243 11.58 7.62 5.95
N ALA A 244 10.41 8.29 6.00
CA ALA A 244 9.29 7.88 6.84
C ALA A 244 8.80 6.47 6.50
N THR A 245 8.77 6.10 5.20
CA THR A 245 8.39 4.74 4.76
C THR A 245 9.37 3.69 5.27
N TRP A 246 10.68 3.96 5.21
CA TRP A 246 11.70 3.08 5.77
C TRP A 246 11.61 2.99 7.30
N ARG A 247 11.26 4.09 7.99
CA ARG A 247 11.01 4.07 9.44
C ARG A 247 9.75 3.29 9.78
N THR A 248 8.69 3.40 8.95
CA THR A 248 7.50 2.56 9.09
C THR A 248 7.84 1.08 8.86
N PHE A 249 8.68 0.76 7.88
CA PHE A 249 9.20 -0.61 7.73
C PHE A 249 9.97 -1.08 8.97
N GLN A 250 10.79 -0.21 9.56
CA GLN A 250 11.57 -0.53 10.75
C GLN A 250 10.71 -0.83 11.99
N TYR A 251 9.64 -0.07 12.21
CA TYR A 251 8.90 -0.10 13.47
C TYR A 251 7.50 -0.70 13.37
N CYS A 252 6.96 -0.85 12.16
CA CYS A 252 5.56 -1.16 11.95
C CYS A 252 5.31 -2.40 11.08
N LEU A 253 6.24 -3.35 10.97
CA LEU A 253 6.06 -4.59 10.20
C LEU A 253 4.84 -5.41 10.66
N ASP A 254 4.47 -5.35 11.93
CA ASP A 254 3.27 -5.99 12.48
C ASP A 254 1.96 -5.37 11.96
N TYR A 255 2.02 -4.16 11.39
CA TYR A 255 0.85 -3.37 11.03
C TYR A 255 0.71 -3.11 9.54
N PHE A 256 1.80 -3.29 8.75
CA PHE A 256 1.86 -3.04 7.31
C PHE A 256 2.50 -4.23 6.59
N ARG A 257 1.94 -4.58 5.44
CA ARG A 257 2.53 -5.55 4.52
C ARG A 257 3.30 -4.89 3.39
N TYR A 258 2.82 -3.76 2.87
CA TYR A 258 3.33 -3.14 1.65
C TYR A 258 4.01 -1.81 1.94
N PHE A 259 5.23 -1.64 1.41
CA PHE A 259 6.05 -0.45 1.60
C PHE A 259 6.53 0.08 0.26
N MET A 260 6.35 1.39 0.01
CA MET A 260 6.67 2.01 -1.26
C MET A 260 7.55 3.25 -1.08
N PRO A 261 8.82 3.08 -0.67
CA PRO A 261 9.76 4.17 -0.55
C PRO A 261 10.13 4.72 -1.93
N SER A 262 10.16 6.04 -2.08
CA SER A 262 10.49 6.70 -3.33
C SER A 262 11.51 7.80 -3.14
N SER A 263 12.72 7.65 -3.73
CA SER A 263 13.79 8.67 -3.75
C SER A 263 14.16 9.22 -2.39
N GLY A 264 14.52 8.36 -1.45
CA GLY A 264 15.04 8.71 -0.12
C GLY A 264 15.46 7.45 0.62
N ASN A 265 16.76 7.35 0.96
CA ASN A 265 17.31 6.21 1.67
C ASN A 265 17.30 6.44 3.19
N LEU A 266 17.39 5.34 3.96
CA LEU A 266 17.57 5.35 5.40
C LEU A 266 19.05 5.10 5.76
N THR A 267 19.66 4.10 5.14
CA THR A 267 21.02 3.63 5.43
C THR A 267 21.61 2.90 4.22
N SER A 268 22.91 2.77 4.17
CA SER A 268 23.61 1.89 3.21
C SER A 268 24.03 0.55 3.84
N ASP A 269 23.53 0.23 5.04
CA ASP A 269 23.83 -1.00 5.76
C ASP A 269 22.72 -2.05 5.53
N GLY A 270 22.97 -2.97 4.59
CA GLY A 270 22.03 -4.03 4.24
C GLY A 270 21.81 -5.05 5.37
N GLU A 271 22.85 -5.33 6.18
CA GLU A 271 22.72 -6.24 7.32
C GLU A 271 21.83 -5.63 8.41
N TYR A 272 21.93 -4.31 8.63
CA TYR A 272 21.02 -3.60 9.51
C TYR A 272 19.57 -3.71 9.02
N MET A 273 19.32 -3.49 7.72
CA MET A 273 17.99 -3.63 7.15
C MET A 273 17.45 -5.06 7.28
N ALA A 274 18.29 -6.08 7.11
CA ALA A 274 17.91 -7.47 7.31
C ALA A 274 17.64 -7.80 8.79
N SER A 275 18.36 -7.17 9.73
CA SER A 275 18.12 -7.36 11.15
C SER A 275 16.74 -6.88 11.60
N ILE A 276 16.21 -5.82 10.97
CA ILE A 276 14.84 -5.33 11.23
C ILE A 276 13.81 -6.46 11.03
N VAL A 277 13.91 -7.18 9.92
CA VAL A 277 12.99 -8.28 9.62
C VAL A 277 13.19 -9.44 10.60
N LYS A 278 14.43 -9.83 10.87
CA LYS A 278 14.75 -10.92 11.82
C LYS A 278 14.26 -10.62 13.24
N ASP A 279 14.47 -9.39 13.69
CA ASP A 279 14.10 -8.96 15.04
C ASP A 279 12.58 -8.85 15.21
N SER A 280 11.85 -8.56 14.13
CA SER A 280 10.38 -8.53 14.13
C SER A 280 9.74 -9.93 14.16
N GLY A 281 10.50 -10.97 13.78
CA GLY A 281 10.00 -12.35 13.67
C GLY A 281 9.22 -12.62 12.37
N HIS A 282 9.18 -11.67 11.45
CA HIS A 282 8.60 -11.85 10.13
C HIS A 282 9.55 -12.59 9.18
N GLU A 283 8.97 -13.27 8.21
CA GLU A 283 9.69 -13.98 7.15
C GLU A 283 9.64 -13.15 5.84
N TRP A 284 10.42 -13.57 4.86
CA TRP A 284 10.55 -12.88 3.57
C TRP A 284 9.23 -12.72 2.80
N ASP A 285 8.25 -13.57 2.98
CA ASP A 285 6.94 -13.55 2.31
C ASP A 285 5.85 -12.79 3.10
N ASP A 286 6.19 -12.28 4.27
CA ASP A 286 5.30 -11.50 5.10
C ASP A 286 5.19 -10.03 4.68
N PHE A 287 6.09 -9.53 3.82
CA PHE A 287 6.09 -8.14 3.38
C PHE A 287 6.50 -8.00 1.92
N PHE A 288 6.19 -6.84 1.34
CA PHE A 288 6.61 -6.48 0.00
C PHE A 288 7.09 -5.02 -0.05
N ILE A 289 8.27 -4.80 -0.63
CA ILE A 289 8.84 -3.47 -0.85
C ILE A 289 8.89 -3.20 -2.35
N PHE A 290 8.23 -2.14 -2.78
CA PHE A 290 8.34 -1.59 -4.12
C PHE A 290 9.07 -0.25 -4.03
N ALA A 291 10.31 -0.23 -4.40
CA ALA A 291 11.14 0.95 -4.37
C ALA A 291 11.18 1.61 -5.75
N ALA A 292 11.13 2.94 -5.79
CA ALA A 292 11.19 3.68 -7.05
C ALA A 292 12.03 4.95 -6.91
N SER A 293 12.82 5.27 -7.95
CA SER A 293 13.55 6.55 -8.04
C SER A 293 13.79 6.94 -9.48
N GLY A 294 13.76 8.23 -9.76
CA GLY A 294 14.19 8.74 -11.05
C GLY A 294 15.72 8.69 -11.17
N THR A 295 16.25 8.21 -12.31
CA THR A 295 17.70 8.09 -12.56
C THR A 295 18.45 9.44 -12.53
N GLU A 296 17.72 10.55 -12.66
CA GLU A 296 18.25 11.92 -12.58
C GLU A 296 17.95 12.58 -11.21
N ASP A 297 17.38 11.82 -10.25
CA ASP A 297 17.15 12.31 -8.90
C ASP A 297 18.48 12.48 -8.14
N PHE A 298 18.61 13.54 -7.34
CA PHE A 298 19.86 13.81 -6.61
C PHE A 298 20.19 12.72 -5.59
N ASP A 299 19.18 12.03 -5.06
CA ASP A 299 19.36 10.94 -4.07
C ASP A 299 19.40 9.55 -4.72
N TYR A 300 19.30 9.46 -6.05
CA TYR A 300 19.26 8.17 -6.76
C TYR A 300 20.40 7.24 -6.38
N ALA A 301 21.63 7.77 -6.29
CA ALA A 301 22.81 6.96 -5.97
C ALA A 301 22.76 6.39 -4.55
N SER A 302 22.36 7.19 -3.57
CA SER A 302 22.23 6.74 -2.17
C SER A 302 21.09 5.74 -2.01
N PHE A 303 19.96 6.03 -2.65
CA PHE A 303 18.79 5.17 -2.64
C PHE A 303 19.09 3.80 -3.27
N LYS A 304 19.70 3.80 -4.45
CA LYS A 304 20.15 2.57 -5.12
C LYS A 304 21.15 1.79 -4.29
N ASN A 305 22.13 2.44 -3.68
CA ASN A 305 23.12 1.79 -2.83
C ASN A 305 22.47 1.06 -1.64
N GLN A 306 21.44 1.63 -1.02
CA GLN A 306 20.69 0.92 0.03
C GLN A 306 20.06 -0.36 -0.52
N LEU A 307 19.37 -0.28 -1.65
CA LEU A 307 18.68 -1.43 -2.23
C LEU A 307 19.65 -2.53 -2.69
N GLU A 308 20.78 -2.14 -3.28
CA GLU A 308 21.84 -3.08 -3.62
C GLU A 308 22.46 -3.75 -2.37
N ALA A 309 22.69 -2.98 -1.30
CA ALA A 309 23.17 -3.52 -0.04
C ALA A 309 22.17 -4.50 0.60
N MET A 310 20.87 -4.20 0.54
CA MET A 310 19.83 -5.13 0.98
C MET A 310 19.81 -6.40 0.14
N ALA A 311 19.93 -6.28 -1.18
CA ALA A 311 19.98 -7.42 -2.10
C ALA A 311 21.20 -8.30 -1.92
N ASP A 312 22.32 -7.72 -1.50
CA ASP A 312 23.60 -8.43 -1.26
C ASP A 312 23.60 -9.23 0.03
N VAL A 313 22.66 -9.00 0.94
CA VAL A 313 22.46 -9.85 2.13
C VAL A 313 21.91 -11.21 1.67
N ARG A 314 22.75 -12.24 1.76
CA ARG A 314 22.45 -13.58 1.21
C ARG A 314 21.92 -14.55 2.26
N ASP A 315 21.04 -14.08 3.11
CA ASP A 315 20.40 -14.89 4.16
C ASP A 315 18.95 -15.28 3.84
N GLY A 316 18.41 -14.80 2.71
CA GLY A 316 17.05 -15.08 2.25
C GLY A 316 16.02 -14.07 2.70
N THR A 317 16.38 -13.02 3.45
CA THR A 317 15.49 -11.96 3.90
C THR A 317 14.94 -11.16 2.73
N TYR A 318 15.79 -10.78 1.76
CA TYR A 318 15.37 -10.06 0.56
C TYR A 318 15.54 -10.95 -0.67
N ARG A 319 14.49 -11.01 -1.49
CA ARG A 319 14.44 -11.86 -2.67
C ARG A 319 14.05 -11.07 -3.91
N TYR A 320 14.76 -11.35 -4.98
CA TYR A 320 14.46 -10.88 -6.33
C TYR A 320 14.04 -12.05 -7.18
N ALA A 321 12.87 -11.98 -7.80
CA ALA A 321 12.37 -12.97 -8.74
C ALA A 321 11.59 -12.27 -9.87
N ASP A 322 11.24 -13.00 -10.91
CA ASP A 322 10.50 -12.46 -12.06
C ASP A 322 9.00 -12.32 -11.78
N ASN A 323 8.53 -12.78 -10.62
CA ASN A 323 7.13 -12.74 -10.23
C ASN A 323 6.99 -12.34 -8.74
N GLU A 324 5.82 -11.79 -8.41
CA GLU A 324 5.49 -11.29 -7.07
C GLU A 324 5.54 -12.36 -5.98
N ARG A 325 5.23 -13.63 -6.30
CA ARG A 325 5.15 -14.70 -5.31
C ARG A 325 6.50 -15.09 -4.72
N ASP A 326 7.56 -14.94 -5.51
CA ASP A 326 8.90 -15.35 -5.15
C ASP A 326 9.82 -14.15 -4.87
N ARG A 327 9.24 -12.94 -4.81
CA ARG A 327 9.95 -11.67 -4.61
C ARG A 327 9.31 -10.87 -3.48
N ASN A 328 10.11 -10.19 -2.69
CA ASN A 328 9.65 -9.23 -1.71
C ASN A 328 10.35 -7.87 -1.79
N LEU A 329 11.26 -7.69 -2.74
CA LEU A 329 11.92 -6.43 -3.03
C LEU A 329 11.96 -6.19 -4.55
N TYR A 330 11.43 -5.05 -4.98
CA TYR A 330 11.40 -4.61 -6.37
C TYR A 330 11.98 -3.19 -6.49
N PHE A 331 12.86 -2.97 -7.49
CA PHE A 331 13.45 -1.68 -7.81
C PHE A 331 13.74 -1.59 -9.31
#